data_b03a934b7a0cc3aaa0eeb0561c600893
#
_entry.id   b03a934b7a0cc3aaa0eeb0561c600893
#
_cell.length_a   1.000
_cell.length_b   1.000
_cell.length_c   1.000
_cell.angle_alpha   90.00
_cell.angle_beta   90.00
_cell.angle_gamma   90.00
#
_symmetry.space_group_name_H-M   'P 1'
#
loop_
_entity.id
_entity.type
_entity.pdbx_description
1 polymer ?
#
loop_
_entity_poly.entity_id
_entity_poly.type
_entity_poly.pdbx_seq_one_letter_code
_entity_poly.pdbx_strand_id
1 'polypeptide(L)'
;MTTRQIQNLLDYLGYDPGPIDGMDGPNTEDAVRAFQAAEGLTADGIPGPLTEAKLLDAVAAGRVYKPPDKAPAASQTTGTADAAQYLRSDGCYHIPRGVDVQLTKNFWAREVHCQGVGCCTESVISKRIMELAQEIRDDLGEPLAIGSAKGSGYRCKTHNAEAGGAANSLHLISDAVDLHYRDPAKLKKVVLRHLTDGEVGLYSWGCHVGRWDRGYVNQFYK
;
A
#
# COMPACT_ATOMS: atom_id res chain seq x y z
N MET A 1 -7.38 -10.47 -16.41
CA MET A 1 -7.26 -9.08 -16.95
C MET A 1 -5.96 -8.45 -16.49
N THR A 2 -5.51 -7.32 -17.08
CA THR A 2 -4.41 -6.52 -16.51
C THR A 2 -4.96 -5.59 -15.43
N THR A 3 -4.12 -5.16 -14.47
CA THR A 3 -4.51 -4.20 -13.42
C THR A 3 -5.13 -2.93 -14.01
N ARG A 4 -4.55 -2.39 -15.07
CA ARG A 4 -5.10 -1.21 -15.77
C ARG A 4 -6.51 -1.46 -16.34
N GLN A 5 -6.79 -2.66 -16.86
CA GLN A 5 -8.14 -3.00 -17.33
C GLN A 5 -9.11 -3.05 -16.15
N ILE A 6 -8.71 -3.61 -15.03
CA ILE A 6 -9.52 -3.67 -13.81
C ILE A 6 -9.79 -2.25 -13.28
N GLN A 7 -8.76 -1.40 -13.20
CA GLN A 7 -8.91 0.01 -12.80
C GLN A 7 -9.92 0.74 -13.71
N ASN A 8 -9.81 0.59 -15.04
CA ASN A 8 -10.77 1.19 -15.98
C ASN A 8 -12.20 0.71 -15.77
N LEU A 9 -12.41 -0.60 -15.53
CA LEU A 9 -13.75 -1.14 -15.30
C LEU A 9 -14.33 -0.66 -13.97
N LEU A 10 -13.52 -0.61 -12.92
CA LEU A 10 -13.94 -0.10 -11.62
C LEU A 10 -14.32 1.38 -11.69
N ASP A 11 -13.49 2.20 -12.34
CA ASP A 11 -13.77 3.63 -12.56
C ASP A 11 -15.07 3.82 -13.36
N TYR A 12 -15.24 3.09 -14.47
CA TYR A 12 -16.47 3.11 -15.26
C TYR A 12 -17.71 2.73 -14.44
N LEU A 13 -17.58 1.78 -13.53
CA LEU A 13 -18.66 1.33 -12.65
C LEU A 13 -18.89 2.30 -11.46
N GLY A 14 -18.07 3.34 -11.30
CA GLY A 14 -18.20 4.35 -10.25
C GLY A 14 -17.47 4.01 -8.94
N TYR A 15 -16.65 2.97 -8.94
CA TYR A 15 -15.68 2.72 -7.87
C TYR A 15 -14.45 3.57 -8.11
N ASP A 16 -13.82 4.09 -7.07
CA ASP A 16 -12.62 4.93 -7.17
C ASP A 16 -11.35 4.06 -7.01
N PRO A 17 -10.74 3.56 -8.11
CA PRO A 17 -9.51 2.77 -8.05
C PRO A 17 -8.25 3.62 -7.88
N GLY A 18 -8.39 4.94 -7.72
CA GLY A 18 -7.29 5.88 -7.82
C GLY A 18 -6.77 6.08 -9.26
N PRO A 19 -5.50 6.46 -9.43
CA PRO A 19 -4.91 6.65 -10.76
C PRO A 19 -4.98 5.37 -11.62
N ILE A 20 -5.38 5.51 -12.88
CA ILE A 20 -5.40 4.39 -13.84
C ILE A 20 -3.99 4.22 -14.44
N ASP A 21 -3.08 3.74 -13.63
CA ASP A 21 -1.65 3.62 -13.95
C ASP A 21 -1.20 2.18 -14.26
N GLY A 22 -2.09 1.21 -14.03
CA GLY A 22 -1.81 -0.22 -14.20
C GLY A 22 -1.03 -0.82 -13.04
N MET A 23 -0.92 -0.10 -11.93
CA MET A 23 -0.30 -0.61 -10.71
C MET A 23 -1.38 -1.05 -9.71
N ASP A 24 -1.10 -2.14 -9.03
CA ASP A 24 -1.95 -2.68 -7.98
C ASP A 24 -1.59 -1.97 -6.68
N GLY A 25 -2.38 -0.98 -6.32
CA GLY A 25 -2.17 -0.15 -5.13
C GLY A 25 -3.38 -0.15 -4.22
N PRO A 26 -3.26 0.43 -3.01
CA PRO A 26 -4.32 0.42 -1.99
C PRO A 26 -5.68 0.90 -2.49
N ASN A 27 -5.71 1.95 -3.30
CA ASN A 27 -6.95 2.47 -3.88
C ASN A 27 -7.61 1.44 -4.81
N THR A 28 -6.81 0.77 -5.65
CA THR A 28 -7.29 -0.30 -6.54
C THR A 28 -7.82 -1.47 -5.74
N GLU A 29 -7.10 -1.91 -4.70
CA GLU A 29 -7.54 -2.99 -3.81
C GLU A 29 -8.84 -2.64 -3.08
N ASP A 30 -8.95 -1.43 -2.55
CA ASP A 30 -10.16 -0.96 -1.85
C ASP A 30 -11.35 -0.87 -2.80
N ALA A 31 -11.15 -0.41 -4.03
CA ALA A 31 -12.18 -0.42 -5.06
C ALA A 31 -12.61 -1.84 -5.43
N VAL A 32 -11.65 -2.78 -5.55
CA VAL A 32 -11.93 -4.21 -5.76
C VAL A 32 -12.73 -4.78 -4.59
N ARG A 33 -12.34 -4.52 -3.34
CA ARG A 33 -13.09 -4.97 -2.15
C ARG A 33 -14.50 -4.44 -2.12
N ALA A 34 -14.68 -3.14 -2.40
CA ALA A 34 -15.99 -2.52 -2.45
C ALA A 34 -16.87 -3.15 -3.53
N PHE A 35 -16.33 -3.42 -4.71
CA PHE A 35 -17.00 -4.12 -5.78
C PHE A 35 -17.36 -5.57 -5.39
N GLN A 36 -16.41 -6.32 -4.83
CA GLN A 36 -16.62 -7.69 -4.37
C GLN A 36 -17.75 -7.76 -3.33
N ALA A 37 -17.74 -6.86 -2.35
CA ALA A 37 -18.78 -6.78 -1.33
C ALA A 37 -20.16 -6.49 -1.95
N ALA A 38 -20.24 -5.57 -2.92
CA ALA A 38 -21.46 -5.24 -3.62
C ALA A 38 -22.02 -6.40 -4.46
N GLU A 39 -21.14 -7.25 -5.00
CA GLU A 39 -21.48 -8.43 -5.80
C GLU A 39 -21.65 -9.72 -4.94
N GLY A 40 -21.55 -9.62 -3.63
CA GLY A 40 -21.68 -10.76 -2.72
C GLY A 40 -20.51 -11.78 -2.82
N LEU A 41 -19.35 -11.31 -3.27
CA LEU A 41 -18.12 -12.10 -3.31
C LEU A 41 -17.34 -11.96 -1.99
N THR A 42 -16.35 -12.81 -1.80
CA THR A 42 -15.35 -12.62 -0.73
C THR A 42 -14.58 -11.33 -1.01
N ALA A 43 -14.69 -10.34 -0.11
CA ALA A 43 -14.07 -9.01 -0.27
C ALA A 43 -12.60 -9.05 0.17
N ASP A 44 -11.75 -9.76 -0.57
CA ASP A 44 -10.32 -9.93 -0.29
C ASP A 44 -9.44 -8.86 -0.96
N GLY A 45 -10.01 -8.07 -1.89
CA GLY A 45 -9.29 -7.05 -2.65
C GLY A 45 -8.46 -7.63 -3.80
N ILE A 46 -8.54 -8.94 -4.06
CA ILE A 46 -7.77 -9.62 -5.11
C ILE A 46 -8.71 -9.90 -6.30
N PRO A 47 -8.47 -9.31 -7.48
CA PRO A 47 -9.32 -9.50 -8.64
C PRO A 47 -9.04 -10.85 -9.32
N GLY A 48 -9.50 -11.93 -8.69
CA GLY A 48 -9.46 -13.27 -9.26
C GLY A 48 -10.46 -13.48 -10.41
N PRO A 49 -10.45 -14.67 -11.06
CA PRO A 49 -11.30 -14.95 -12.22
C PRO A 49 -12.80 -14.68 -11.99
N LEU A 50 -13.29 -14.93 -10.80
CA LEU A 50 -14.70 -14.69 -10.44
C LEU A 50 -14.99 -13.18 -10.34
N THR A 51 -14.09 -12.41 -9.77
CA THR A 51 -14.19 -10.94 -9.72
C THR A 51 -14.13 -10.34 -11.13
N GLU A 52 -13.22 -10.83 -11.96
CA GLU A 52 -13.09 -10.40 -13.36
C GLU A 52 -14.37 -10.65 -14.17
N ALA A 53 -14.97 -11.85 -14.03
CA ALA A 53 -16.22 -12.17 -14.70
C ALA A 53 -17.35 -11.23 -14.24
N LYS A 54 -17.46 -10.99 -12.95
CA LYS A 54 -18.46 -10.07 -12.37
C LYS A 54 -18.27 -8.62 -12.81
N LEU A 55 -17.04 -8.15 -12.96
CA LEU A 55 -16.77 -6.82 -13.51
C LEU A 55 -17.31 -6.68 -14.94
N LEU A 56 -17.05 -7.66 -15.78
CA LEU A 56 -17.56 -7.67 -17.16
C LEU A 56 -19.09 -7.74 -17.20
N ASP A 57 -19.72 -8.59 -16.39
CA ASP A 57 -21.17 -8.69 -16.27
C ASP A 57 -21.80 -7.37 -15.81
N ALA A 58 -21.18 -6.70 -14.85
CA ALA A 58 -21.63 -5.42 -14.33
C ALA A 58 -21.59 -4.33 -15.40
N VAL A 59 -20.51 -4.26 -16.17
CA VAL A 59 -20.37 -3.31 -17.29
C VAL A 59 -21.39 -3.63 -18.40
N ALA A 60 -21.52 -4.90 -18.80
CA ALA A 60 -22.47 -5.34 -19.82
C ALA A 60 -23.93 -5.02 -19.43
N ALA A 61 -24.25 -5.08 -18.13
CA ALA A 61 -25.55 -4.73 -17.57
C ALA A 61 -25.75 -3.21 -17.40
N GLY A 62 -24.75 -2.38 -17.73
CA GLY A 62 -24.81 -0.92 -17.53
C GLY A 62 -24.97 -0.51 -16.08
N ARG A 63 -24.54 -1.37 -15.14
CA ARG A 63 -24.61 -1.07 -13.71
C ARG A 63 -23.59 0.02 -13.37
N VAL A 64 -24.05 1.08 -12.73
CA VAL A 64 -23.19 2.10 -12.15
C VAL A 64 -23.35 2.00 -10.64
N TYR A 65 -22.28 1.79 -9.93
CA TYR A 65 -22.26 1.84 -8.49
C TYR A 65 -22.52 3.30 -8.09
N LYS A 66 -23.66 3.54 -7.47
CA LYS A 66 -23.85 4.75 -6.69
C LYS A 66 -23.42 4.37 -5.27
N PRO A 67 -22.25 4.83 -4.78
CA PRO A 67 -21.91 4.57 -3.40
C PRO A 67 -23.12 4.97 -2.56
N PRO A 68 -23.61 4.14 -1.62
CA PRO A 68 -24.55 4.60 -0.62
C PRO A 68 -23.97 5.87 -0.07
N ASP A 69 -24.76 6.98 -0.04
CA ASP A 69 -24.29 8.29 0.40
C ASP A 69 -23.28 8.05 1.49
N LYS A 70 -22.00 8.28 1.14
CA LYS A 70 -20.81 7.76 1.81
C LYS A 70 -21.10 7.70 3.31
N ALA A 71 -21.36 6.50 3.85
CA ALA A 71 -21.47 6.36 5.29
C ALA A 71 -20.26 7.11 5.80
N PRO A 72 -20.40 8.17 6.63
CA PRO A 72 -19.31 9.11 6.86
C PRO A 72 -18.10 8.24 7.10
N ALA A 73 -17.23 8.18 6.08
CA ALA A 73 -15.96 7.51 6.17
C ALA A 73 -15.44 8.06 7.46
N ALA A 74 -15.17 7.20 8.45
CA ALA A 74 -14.93 7.63 9.80
C ALA A 74 -14.09 8.88 9.71
N SER A 75 -14.69 10.03 9.91
CA SER A 75 -14.33 11.37 9.53
C SER A 75 -12.98 11.41 8.80
N GLN A 76 -12.98 11.32 7.44
CA GLN A 76 -11.87 11.92 6.73
C GLN A 76 -11.96 13.39 7.13
N THR A 77 -11.28 13.75 8.17
CA THR A 77 -10.81 15.10 8.34
C THR A 77 -9.94 15.36 7.13
N THR A 78 -10.57 15.81 6.02
CA THR A 78 -9.92 16.55 4.95
C THR A 78 -9.58 17.94 5.47
N GLY A 79 -9.08 17.99 6.69
CA GLY A 79 -8.18 19.00 7.15
C GLY A 79 -6.81 18.51 6.74
N THR A 80 -5.98 19.38 6.27
CA THR A 80 -4.53 19.23 6.17
C THR A 80 -3.95 18.95 7.57
N ALA A 81 -4.30 17.78 8.13
CA ALA A 81 -3.70 17.32 9.36
C ALA A 81 -2.22 17.15 9.04
N ASP A 82 -1.40 18.00 9.62
CA ASP A 82 0.04 17.94 9.43
C ASP A 82 0.53 16.61 10.00
N ALA A 83 1.23 15.82 9.19
CA ALA A 83 1.82 14.55 9.63
C ALA A 83 2.69 14.74 10.88
N ALA A 84 3.23 15.94 11.09
CA ALA A 84 4.04 16.28 12.25
C ALA A 84 3.32 16.03 13.59
N GLN A 85 1.99 16.14 13.65
CA GLN A 85 1.23 15.84 14.87
C GLN A 85 1.30 14.37 15.31
N TYR A 86 1.56 13.46 14.36
CA TYR A 86 1.68 12.02 14.61
C TYR A 86 3.13 11.58 14.81
N LEU A 87 4.11 12.44 14.55
CA LEU A 87 5.52 12.15 14.76
C LEU A 87 5.85 12.17 16.26
N ARG A 88 6.42 11.07 16.75
CA ARG A 88 6.84 10.93 18.14
C ARG A 88 8.36 11.08 18.29
N SER A 89 8.82 11.15 19.53
CA SER A 89 10.25 11.27 19.87
C SER A 89 11.10 10.07 19.47
N ASP A 90 10.48 8.92 19.17
CA ASP A 90 11.14 7.74 18.63
C ASP A 90 11.43 7.84 17.11
N GLY A 91 11.04 8.96 16.47
CA GLY A 91 11.22 9.18 15.05
C GLY A 91 10.19 8.49 14.16
N CYS A 92 9.12 7.95 14.74
CA CYS A 92 8.05 7.28 14.03
C CYS A 92 6.76 8.11 14.02
N TYR A 93 6.00 7.97 12.94
CA TYR A 93 4.61 8.40 12.89
C TYR A 93 3.72 7.34 13.54
N HIS A 94 2.96 7.72 14.55
CA HIS A 94 1.97 6.90 15.23
C HIS A 94 0.58 7.31 14.78
N ILE A 95 0.03 6.60 13.82
CA ILE A 95 -1.16 7.01 13.08
C ILE A 95 -2.34 6.13 13.49
N PRO A 96 -3.38 6.69 14.13
CA PRO A 96 -4.57 5.94 14.48
C PRO A 96 -5.21 5.30 13.25
N ARG A 97 -5.76 4.10 13.39
CA ARG A 97 -6.45 3.42 12.30
C ARG A 97 -7.62 4.27 11.78
N GLY A 98 -7.72 4.40 10.47
CA GLY A 98 -8.74 5.23 9.82
C GLY A 98 -8.36 6.69 9.64
N VAL A 99 -7.21 7.12 10.16
CA VAL A 99 -6.64 8.43 9.86
C VAL A 99 -5.79 8.33 8.60
N ASP A 100 -6.08 9.16 7.62
CA ASP A 100 -5.28 9.28 6.40
C ASP A 100 -4.64 10.67 6.35
N VAL A 101 -3.32 10.71 6.36
CA VAL A 101 -2.52 11.94 6.37
C VAL A 101 -1.35 11.78 5.40
N GLN A 102 -0.96 12.85 4.74
CA GLN A 102 0.17 12.84 3.83
C GLN A 102 1.47 12.81 4.63
N LEU A 103 2.24 11.72 4.49
CA LEU A 103 3.51 11.51 5.21
C LEU A 103 4.70 12.14 4.50
N THR A 104 4.70 12.07 3.16
CA THR A 104 5.67 12.72 2.29
C THR A 104 4.98 13.30 1.06
N LYS A 105 5.70 13.95 0.16
CA LYS A 105 5.15 14.55 -1.07
C LYS A 105 4.21 13.63 -1.86
N ASN A 106 4.47 12.32 -1.87
CA ASN A 106 3.76 11.38 -2.72
C ASN A 106 3.21 10.16 -1.97
N PHE A 107 3.42 10.02 -0.67
CA PHE A 107 2.97 8.87 0.11
C PHE A 107 2.07 9.28 1.27
N TRP A 108 1.04 8.48 1.50
CA TRP A 108 0.00 8.70 2.49
C TRP A 108 -0.05 7.59 3.55
N ALA A 109 -0.63 7.90 4.68
CA ALA A 109 -0.76 6.96 5.79
C ALA A 109 -1.51 5.68 5.42
N ARG A 110 -2.53 5.76 4.56
CA ARG A 110 -3.30 4.59 4.07
C ARG A 110 -2.42 3.54 3.38
N GLU A 111 -1.32 3.95 2.74
CA GLU A 111 -0.40 3.05 2.04
C GLU A 111 0.47 2.23 3.00
N VAL A 112 0.60 2.68 4.24
CA VAL A 112 1.47 2.04 5.25
C VAL A 112 0.71 1.45 6.43
N HIS A 113 -0.61 1.59 6.47
CA HIS A 113 -1.41 0.99 7.53
C HIS A 113 -1.30 -0.54 7.54
N CYS A 114 -1.31 -1.09 8.74
CA CYS A 114 -1.43 -2.54 8.89
C CYS A 114 -2.76 -3.03 8.30
N GLN A 115 -2.71 -3.93 7.34
CA GLN A 115 -3.87 -4.43 6.60
C GLN A 115 -4.61 -5.55 7.34
N GLY A 116 -4.11 -6.02 8.49
CA GLY A 116 -4.80 -7.04 9.28
C GLY A 116 -6.12 -6.54 9.85
N VAL A 117 -7.18 -7.34 9.72
CA VAL A 117 -8.52 -6.98 10.20
C VAL A 117 -8.56 -7.00 11.72
N GLY A 118 -8.85 -5.84 12.36
CA GLY A 118 -9.01 -5.74 13.81
C GLY A 118 -7.76 -6.03 14.64
N CYS A 119 -6.59 -6.14 14.00
CA CYS A 119 -5.36 -6.59 14.67
C CYS A 119 -4.63 -5.50 15.46
N CYS A 120 -4.84 -4.23 15.15
CA CYS A 120 -4.21 -3.09 15.83
C CYS A 120 -5.05 -1.82 15.66
N THR A 121 -4.91 -0.87 16.60
CA THR A 121 -5.64 0.40 16.64
C THR A 121 -4.86 1.55 16.02
N GLU A 122 -3.57 1.38 15.83
CA GLU A 122 -2.69 2.33 15.16
C GLU A 122 -1.66 1.62 14.29
N SER A 123 -1.11 2.34 13.35
CA SER A 123 0.05 1.92 12.56
C SER A 123 1.23 2.81 12.87
N VAL A 124 2.40 2.20 12.97
CA VAL A 124 3.63 2.89 13.29
C VAL A 124 4.58 2.77 12.11
N ILE A 125 5.07 3.88 11.59
CA ILE A 125 6.03 3.89 10.48
C ILE A 125 7.12 4.92 10.71
N SER A 126 8.36 4.52 10.52
CA SER A 126 9.51 5.38 10.71
C SER A 126 9.54 6.49 9.65
N LYS A 127 9.79 7.73 10.11
CA LYS A 127 9.97 8.89 9.23
C LYS A 127 11.10 8.65 8.23
N ARG A 128 12.21 8.07 8.67
CA ARG A 128 13.40 7.82 7.82
C ARG A 128 13.13 6.84 6.68
N ILE A 129 12.25 5.84 6.87
CA ILE A 129 11.92 4.90 5.78
C ILE A 129 10.97 5.55 4.78
N MET A 130 10.09 6.44 5.23
CA MET A 130 9.20 7.20 4.35
C MET A 130 9.98 8.23 3.52
N GLU A 131 10.97 8.91 4.11
CA GLU A 131 11.87 9.81 3.41
C GLU A 131 12.69 9.05 2.34
N LEU A 132 13.24 7.88 2.69
CA LEU A 132 13.93 7.01 1.74
C LEU A 132 13.03 6.58 0.58
N ALA A 133 11.78 6.19 0.86
CA ALA A 133 10.82 5.83 -0.20
C ALA A 133 10.56 7.02 -1.13
N GLN A 134 10.47 8.25 -0.58
CA GLN A 134 10.30 9.46 -1.38
C GLN A 134 11.53 9.77 -2.24
N GLU A 135 12.74 9.67 -1.70
CA GLU A 135 13.98 9.86 -2.45
C GLU A 135 14.09 8.86 -3.61
N ILE A 136 13.75 7.59 -3.37
CA ILE A 136 13.73 6.54 -4.41
C ILE A 136 12.72 6.90 -5.50
N ARG A 137 11.53 7.36 -5.14
CA ARG A 137 10.49 7.76 -6.10
C ARG A 137 10.91 8.99 -6.93
N ASP A 138 11.52 9.98 -6.29
CA ASP A 138 11.96 11.20 -6.96
C ASP A 138 13.11 10.89 -7.96
N ASP A 139 14.06 10.02 -7.60
CA ASP A 139 15.15 9.57 -8.49
C ASP A 139 14.64 8.64 -9.61
N LEU A 140 13.62 7.82 -9.34
CA LEU A 140 12.99 6.97 -10.34
C LEU A 140 12.29 7.82 -11.43
N GLY A 141 11.77 8.99 -11.06
CA GLY A 141 11.04 9.92 -11.93
C GLY A 141 9.71 9.38 -12.44
N GLU A 142 9.20 8.32 -11.85
CA GLU A 142 7.98 7.62 -12.25
C GLU A 142 7.13 7.28 -11.02
N PRO A 143 5.81 7.03 -11.19
CA PRO A 143 4.96 6.58 -10.10
C PRO A 143 5.51 5.32 -9.43
N LEU A 144 5.52 5.33 -8.10
CA LEU A 144 5.96 4.25 -7.23
C LEU A 144 4.94 4.11 -6.12
N ALA A 145 4.45 2.92 -5.86
CA ALA A 145 3.48 2.65 -4.80
C ALA A 145 4.12 1.90 -3.63
N ILE A 146 3.66 2.20 -2.41
CA ILE A 146 3.84 1.33 -1.26
C ILE A 146 2.54 0.56 -1.13
N GLY A 147 2.60 -0.74 -1.07
CA GLY A 147 1.39 -1.49 -0.80
C GLY A 147 1.21 -2.72 -1.64
N SER A 148 0.53 -3.66 -1.06
CA SER A 148 -0.20 -4.77 -1.64
C SER A 148 -1.18 -5.30 -0.61
N ALA A 149 -2.10 -6.19 -1.00
CA ALA A 149 -3.11 -6.83 -0.14
C ALA A 149 -2.56 -7.52 1.14
N LYS A 150 -1.24 -7.56 1.34
CA LYS A 150 -0.60 -8.16 2.51
C LYS A 150 0.13 -7.16 3.42
N GLY A 151 -0.10 -5.84 3.22
CA GLY A 151 0.45 -4.79 4.05
C GLY A 151 1.94 -4.55 3.85
N SER A 152 2.26 -3.53 3.10
CA SER A 152 3.61 -3.23 2.62
C SER A 152 4.32 -2.13 3.40
N GLY A 153 3.68 -1.58 4.43
CA GLY A 153 4.31 -0.70 5.40
C GLY A 153 4.39 -1.39 6.76
N TYR A 154 3.75 -0.82 7.77
CA TYR A 154 3.69 -1.43 9.09
C TYR A 154 2.88 -2.73 9.10
N ARG A 155 3.40 -3.76 9.76
CA ARG A 155 2.68 -4.98 10.11
C ARG A 155 2.76 -5.23 11.61
N CYS A 156 1.60 -5.35 12.28
CA CYS A 156 1.60 -5.81 13.66
C CYS A 156 1.98 -7.30 13.73
N LYS A 157 2.32 -7.75 14.92
CA LYS A 157 2.83 -9.12 15.15
C LYS A 157 1.86 -10.20 14.65
N THR A 158 0.56 -10.02 14.88
CA THR A 158 -0.49 -10.94 14.44
C THR A 158 -0.54 -11.01 12.91
N HIS A 159 -0.69 -9.86 12.25
CA HIS A 159 -0.78 -9.82 10.80
C HIS A 159 0.52 -10.28 10.12
N ASN A 160 1.69 -10.00 10.69
CA ASN A 160 2.95 -10.50 10.14
C ASN A 160 3.01 -12.03 10.14
N ALA A 161 2.51 -12.68 11.20
CA ALA A 161 2.43 -14.13 11.27
C ALA A 161 1.44 -14.70 10.24
N GLU A 162 0.25 -14.09 10.10
CA GLU A 162 -0.76 -14.46 9.09
C GLU A 162 -0.26 -14.30 7.67
N ALA A 163 0.54 -13.26 7.40
CA ALA A 163 1.16 -13.02 6.10
C ALA A 163 2.38 -13.92 5.82
N GLY A 164 2.77 -14.80 6.76
CA GLY A 164 3.96 -15.65 6.64
C GLY A 164 5.28 -14.87 6.69
N GLY A 165 5.28 -13.70 7.32
CA GLY A 165 6.47 -12.86 7.49
C GLY A 165 7.44 -13.43 8.50
N ALA A 166 8.72 -13.09 8.36
CA ALA A 166 9.76 -13.48 9.30
C ALA A 166 9.49 -12.92 10.71
N ALA A 167 9.83 -13.67 11.75
CA ALA A 167 9.64 -13.24 13.13
C ALA A 167 10.44 -11.99 13.53
N ASN A 168 11.51 -11.70 12.79
CA ASN A 168 12.37 -10.52 12.92
C ASN A 168 12.22 -9.54 11.74
N SER A 169 11.07 -9.55 11.07
CA SER A 169 10.80 -8.65 9.95
C SER A 169 10.89 -7.18 10.36
N LEU A 170 11.53 -6.36 9.53
CA LEU A 170 11.63 -4.91 9.75
C LEU A 170 10.27 -4.19 9.65
N HIS A 171 9.26 -4.79 9.04
CA HIS A 171 7.88 -4.30 9.09
C HIS A 171 7.30 -4.29 10.51
N LEU A 172 7.75 -5.20 11.39
CA LEU A 172 7.32 -5.26 12.80
C LEU A 172 7.85 -4.10 13.63
N ILE A 173 8.99 -3.55 13.24
CA ILE A 173 9.64 -2.43 13.93
C ILE A 173 9.53 -1.12 13.16
N SER A 174 8.60 -1.06 12.18
CA SER A 174 8.25 0.17 11.47
C SER A 174 9.31 0.68 10.49
N ASP A 175 10.35 -0.07 10.21
CA ASP A 175 11.50 0.36 9.39
C ASP A 175 11.61 -0.39 8.07
N ALA A 176 10.48 -0.78 7.48
CA ALA A 176 10.44 -1.36 6.14
C ALA A 176 9.20 -0.95 5.36
N VAL A 177 9.36 -0.90 4.04
CA VAL A 177 8.30 -0.75 3.05
C VAL A 177 8.53 -1.72 1.88
N ASP A 178 7.43 -2.19 1.31
CA ASP A 178 7.45 -2.96 0.07
C ASP A 178 7.08 -2.02 -1.09
N LEU A 179 8.02 -1.72 -1.95
CA LEU A 179 7.88 -0.80 -3.07
C LEU A 179 7.47 -1.56 -4.33
N HIS A 180 6.29 -1.27 -4.85
CA HIS A 180 5.74 -1.90 -6.05
C HIS A 180 6.09 -1.10 -7.30
N TYR A 181 6.69 -1.76 -8.28
CA TYR A 181 7.07 -1.13 -9.53
C TYR A 181 7.16 -2.15 -10.67
N ARG A 182 6.73 -1.74 -11.87
CA ARG A 182 6.66 -2.59 -13.08
C ARG A 182 7.98 -3.22 -13.54
N ASP A 183 9.13 -2.60 -13.18
CA ASP A 183 10.47 -3.11 -13.47
C ASP A 183 11.25 -3.21 -12.15
N PRO A 184 11.13 -4.35 -11.43
CA PRO A 184 11.81 -4.53 -10.15
C PRO A 184 13.34 -4.43 -10.22
N ALA A 185 13.92 -4.82 -11.35
CA ALA A 185 15.37 -4.74 -11.53
C ALA A 185 15.86 -3.29 -11.66
N LYS A 186 15.09 -2.44 -12.37
CA LYS A 186 15.33 -0.98 -12.43
C LYS A 186 15.16 -0.38 -11.05
N LEU A 187 14.06 -0.72 -10.35
CA LEU A 187 13.80 -0.23 -8.99
C LEU A 187 14.95 -0.57 -8.05
N LYS A 188 15.40 -1.83 -8.03
CA LYS A 188 16.51 -2.25 -7.16
C LYS A 188 17.77 -1.43 -7.39
N LYS A 189 18.10 -1.09 -8.63
CA LYS A 189 19.26 -0.24 -8.94
C LYS A 189 19.10 1.18 -8.35
N VAL A 190 17.88 1.72 -8.39
CA VAL A 190 17.57 3.02 -7.76
C VAL A 190 17.68 2.92 -6.24
N VAL A 191 17.04 1.91 -5.63
CA VAL A 191 17.12 1.66 -4.18
C VAL A 191 18.57 1.63 -3.69
N LEU A 192 19.46 0.91 -4.39
CA LEU A 192 20.86 0.78 -4.00
C LEU A 192 21.70 2.05 -4.12
N ARG A 193 21.19 3.11 -4.77
CA ARG A 193 21.82 4.44 -4.76
C ARG A 193 21.54 5.23 -3.47
N HIS A 194 20.39 4.96 -2.84
CA HIS A 194 19.91 5.68 -1.68
C HIS A 194 20.06 4.88 -0.37
N LEU A 195 19.92 3.56 -0.45
CA LEU A 195 20.04 2.69 0.72
C LEU A 195 21.51 2.37 1.00
N THR A 196 22.07 3.00 2.03
CA THR A 196 23.46 2.79 2.48
C THR A 196 23.58 1.83 3.66
N ASP A 197 22.47 1.62 4.38
CA ASP A 197 22.41 0.75 5.56
C ASP A 197 21.00 0.15 5.67
N GLY A 198 20.89 -1.19 5.53
CA GLY A 198 19.61 -1.86 5.57
C GLY A 198 19.55 -3.15 4.78
N GLU A 199 18.38 -3.46 4.25
CA GLU A 199 18.17 -4.62 3.40
C GLU A 199 17.30 -4.30 2.19
N VAL A 200 17.58 -4.97 1.07
CA VAL A 200 16.77 -4.95 -0.13
C VAL A 200 16.50 -6.36 -0.63
N GLY A 201 15.24 -6.72 -0.73
CA GLY A 201 14.77 -7.95 -1.34
C GLY A 201 14.20 -7.69 -2.73
N LEU A 202 14.61 -8.47 -3.73
CA LEU A 202 14.05 -8.41 -5.08
C LEU A 202 12.95 -9.45 -5.23
N TYR A 203 11.78 -8.99 -5.66
CA TYR A 203 10.60 -9.82 -5.94
C TYR A 203 10.08 -9.53 -7.36
N SER A 204 9.20 -10.39 -7.87
CA SER A 204 8.58 -10.19 -9.19
C SER A 204 7.70 -8.93 -9.29
N TRP A 205 7.20 -8.43 -8.16
CA TRP A 205 6.33 -7.25 -8.06
C TRP A 205 7.08 -5.95 -7.71
N GLY A 206 8.34 -6.02 -7.24
CA GLY A 206 9.07 -4.84 -6.79
C GLY A 206 10.20 -5.17 -5.82
N CYS A 207 10.40 -4.31 -4.83
CA CYS A 207 11.44 -4.47 -3.83
C CYS A 207 10.91 -4.30 -2.41
N HIS A 208 11.24 -5.24 -1.53
CA HIS A 208 11.28 -4.98 -0.09
C HIS A 208 12.47 -4.08 0.22
N VAL A 209 12.26 -3.03 0.99
CA VAL A 209 13.30 -2.09 1.42
C VAL A 209 13.16 -1.87 2.92
N GLY A 210 14.22 -2.17 3.65
CA GLY A 210 14.26 -1.98 5.10
C GLY A 210 15.52 -1.28 5.55
N ARG A 211 15.45 -0.54 6.66
CA ARG A 211 16.59 0.13 7.27
C ARG A 211 16.97 -0.50 8.61
N TRP A 212 18.25 -0.47 8.92
CA TRP A 212 18.82 -0.80 10.23
C TRP A 212 20.05 0.06 10.48
N ASP A 213 20.71 -0.13 11.61
CA ASP A 213 21.91 0.63 11.98
C ASP A 213 23.08 -0.37 12.18
N ARG A 214 23.49 -1.05 11.09
CA ARG A 214 24.55 -2.10 11.08
C ARG A 214 25.70 -1.79 10.17
N GLY A 215 25.62 -0.70 9.37
CA GLY A 215 26.68 -0.22 8.50
C GLY A 215 26.88 -1.01 7.20
N TYR A 216 25.87 -1.78 6.75
CA TYR A 216 25.91 -2.51 5.47
C TYR A 216 24.53 -2.72 4.88
N VAL A 217 24.48 -3.01 3.58
CA VAL A 217 23.25 -3.40 2.87
C VAL A 217 23.25 -4.90 2.61
N ASN A 218 22.23 -5.59 3.14
CA ASN A 218 21.92 -6.97 2.81
C ASN A 218 21.06 -7.03 1.54
N GLN A 219 21.36 -7.95 0.63
CA GLN A 219 20.59 -8.16 -0.60
C GLN A 219 20.12 -9.61 -0.70
N PHE A 220 18.84 -9.80 -1.01
CA PHE A 220 18.28 -11.13 -1.21
C PHE A 220 17.30 -11.16 -2.40
N TYR A 221 16.96 -12.38 -2.84
CA TYR A 221 16.08 -12.65 -3.96
C TYR A 221 15.04 -13.67 -3.53
N LYS A 222 13.79 -13.47 -3.93
CA LYS A 222 12.68 -14.40 -3.70
C LYS A 222 11.79 -14.52 -4.94
#